data_b646a63417e5f8c27594d9b074ae9c08
#
_entry.id   b646a63417e5f8c27594d9b074ae9c08
#
_cell.length_a   1.000
_cell.length_b   1.000
_cell.length_c   1.000
_cell.angle_alpha   90.00
_cell.angle_beta   90.00
_cell.angle_gamma   90.00
#
_symmetry.space_group_name_H-M   'P 1'
#
loop_
_entity.id
_entity.type
_entity.pdbx_description
1 polymer ?
#
loop_
_entity_poly.entity_id
_entity_poly.type
_entity_poly.pdbx_seq_one_letter_code
_entity_poly.pdbx_strand_id
1 'polypeptide(L)'
;MSRVVVRYAPSPTGIPHIGNIRTALFNFLLAKNQNGQFILRIEDTDRKRFIPKSIPKIKESLLILGLKWDGEEIYQSKRLNLYQEHLEILKKKQLTYNKEGAWYFKVEKSKKISWQDLLHGPINFSSDVIEDFVIVKSDGFPTYHFASVVDDHEMQVSHVMRGDEWISSTPKHLLLYQAFSWNPPKFIHLPPILGPDKKKLSKRQGARSVLEYIEDGYLPEALVNFLALLGWSPKGDRELFILDELIREFSLDRLNKNSPIFNIEKLNWFNKKYLQKYTSDELIKKIRNFSKLAKTVNDQHLVKISRLVCDRLTTLADFDSIASIFFEKGKEKPPQKSKIENARKAIESIITWDEYSIGQVLDEWIASNHFESSDFKNTLRLSVFADNTPPIYQSLAVLSKEEVINRIDDAIKKAK
;
A
#
# COMPACT_ATOMS: atom_id res chain seq x y z
N MET A 1 23.49 16.59 -18.61
CA MET A 1 22.04 16.70 -18.34
C MET A 1 21.85 17.29 -16.94
N SER A 2 20.92 18.23 -16.74
CA SER A 2 20.60 18.74 -15.40
C SER A 2 20.11 17.60 -14.50
N ARG A 3 20.47 17.64 -13.23
CA ARG A 3 20.03 16.64 -12.23
C ARG A 3 18.50 16.59 -12.17
N VAL A 4 17.92 15.40 -12.11
CA VAL A 4 16.48 15.24 -11.92
C VAL A 4 16.12 15.59 -10.47
N VAL A 5 15.24 16.55 -10.28
CA VAL A 5 14.67 16.95 -8.99
C VAL A 5 13.16 16.86 -9.09
N VAL A 6 12.56 16.09 -8.21
CA VAL A 6 11.11 15.90 -8.11
C VAL A 6 10.64 16.07 -6.66
N ARG A 7 9.34 16.24 -6.47
CA ARG A 7 8.78 16.40 -5.13
C ARG A 7 7.46 15.65 -4.95
N TYR A 8 7.28 15.15 -3.74
CA TYR A 8 5.95 14.86 -3.22
C TYR A 8 5.54 16.04 -2.34
N ALA A 9 4.40 16.66 -2.68
CA ALA A 9 3.99 17.94 -2.10
C ALA A 9 2.55 17.82 -1.53
N PRO A 10 2.34 17.04 -0.45
CA PRO A 10 1.02 16.84 0.12
C PRO A 10 0.56 18.04 0.95
N SER A 11 -0.71 18.41 0.81
CA SER A 11 -1.39 19.28 1.77
C SER A 11 -1.84 18.47 2.98
N PRO A 12 -1.53 18.91 4.22
CA PRO A 12 -1.84 18.17 5.44
C PRO A 12 -3.31 18.33 5.86
N THR A 13 -4.24 17.94 4.99
CA THR A 13 -5.70 18.00 5.18
C THR A 13 -6.31 16.65 5.54
N GLY A 14 -5.49 15.61 5.75
CA GLY A 14 -5.87 14.26 6.09
C GLY A 14 -4.76 13.26 5.79
N ILE A 15 -5.04 11.96 6.04
CA ILE A 15 -4.11 10.88 5.73
C ILE A 15 -4.17 10.64 4.21
N PRO A 16 -3.01 10.52 3.53
CA PRO A 16 -2.99 10.31 2.08
C PRO A 16 -3.55 8.92 1.72
N HIS A 17 -4.46 8.91 0.75
CA HIS A 17 -4.95 7.65 0.20
C HIS A 17 -3.95 7.06 -0.81
N ILE A 18 -4.13 5.80 -1.20
CA ILE A 18 -3.23 5.07 -2.10
C ILE A 18 -2.97 5.79 -3.43
N GLY A 19 -3.91 6.59 -3.95
CA GLY A 19 -3.70 7.38 -5.17
C GLY A 19 -2.64 8.47 -5.01
N ASN A 20 -2.62 9.16 -3.85
CA ASN A 20 -1.57 10.13 -3.52
C ASN A 20 -0.22 9.44 -3.34
N ILE A 21 -0.21 8.28 -2.69
CA ILE A 21 1.00 7.49 -2.45
C ILE A 21 1.55 6.93 -3.77
N ARG A 22 0.70 6.51 -4.73
CA ARG A 22 1.15 6.14 -6.07
C ARG A 22 1.91 7.29 -6.75
N THR A 23 1.40 8.52 -6.64
CA THR A 23 2.08 9.70 -7.18
C THR A 23 3.43 9.92 -6.49
N ALA A 24 3.50 9.75 -5.15
CA ALA A 24 4.76 9.80 -4.41
C ALA A 24 5.74 8.71 -4.88
N LEU A 25 5.26 7.48 -5.04
CA LEU A 25 6.05 6.34 -5.53
C LEU A 25 6.65 6.63 -6.92
N PHE A 26 5.87 7.12 -7.88
CA PHE A 26 6.39 7.40 -9.22
C PHE A 26 7.40 8.55 -9.23
N ASN A 27 7.21 9.59 -8.41
CA ASN A 27 8.24 10.63 -8.20
C ASN A 27 9.52 10.01 -7.61
N PHE A 28 9.39 9.17 -6.57
CA PHE A 28 10.52 8.49 -5.96
C PHE A 28 11.28 7.60 -6.96
N LEU A 29 10.54 6.76 -7.72
CA LEU A 29 11.14 5.87 -8.72
C LEU A 29 11.89 6.67 -9.79
N LEU A 30 11.30 7.77 -10.29
CA LEU A 30 11.95 8.64 -11.27
C LEU A 30 13.24 9.25 -10.70
N ALA A 31 13.19 9.80 -9.48
CA ALA A 31 14.36 10.38 -8.86
C ALA A 31 15.48 9.36 -8.69
N LYS A 32 15.17 8.20 -8.09
CA LYS A 32 16.19 7.19 -7.79
C LYS A 32 16.73 6.51 -9.05
N ASN A 33 15.90 6.27 -10.06
CA ASN A 33 16.35 5.75 -11.38
C ASN A 33 17.37 6.69 -12.05
N GLN A 34 17.17 8.01 -11.94
CA GLN A 34 18.02 9.02 -12.60
C GLN A 34 19.12 9.57 -11.67
N ASN A 35 19.42 8.93 -10.53
CA ASN A 35 20.33 9.44 -9.49
C ASN A 35 20.02 10.90 -9.11
N GLY A 36 18.74 11.24 -9.11
CA GLY A 36 18.20 12.56 -8.83
C GLY A 36 17.88 12.78 -7.35
N GLN A 37 16.94 13.70 -7.09
CA GLN A 37 16.52 14.07 -5.75
C GLN A 37 14.99 13.98 -5.63
N PHE A 38 14.51 13.36 -4.56
CA PHE A 38 13.10 13.25 -4.17
C PHE A 38 12.85 14.07 -2.91
N ILE A 39 12.13 15.19 -3.03
CA ILE A 39 11.87 16.16 -1.96
C ILE A 39 10.49 15.90 -1.35
N LEU A 40 10.39 16.03 -0.02
CA LEU A 40 9.10 16.12 0.69
C LEU A 40 8.83 17.57 1.05
N ARG A 41 7.76 18.15 0.47
CA ARG A 41 7.29 19.51 0.75
C ARG A 41 5.87 19.46 1.32
N ILE A 42 5.69 19.92 2.55
CA ILE A 42 4.40 20.01 3.21
C ILE A 42 3.74 21.34 2.82
N GLU A 43 2.62 21.27 2.10
CA GLU A 43 1.88 22.45 1.63
C GLU A 43 0.80 22.83 2.65
N ASP A 44 1.23 23.47 3.74
CA ASP A 44 0.45 23.81 4.93
C ASP A 44 -0.05 25.27 4.98
N THR A 45 -0.18 25.91 3.82
CA THR A 45 -0.67 27.29 3.68
C THR A 45 -2.20 27.43 3.75
N ASP A 46 -2.94 26.32 3.63
CA ASP A 46 -4.39 26.31 3.85
C ASP A 46 -4.73 26.04 5.32
N ARG A 47 -4.69 27.08 6.12
CA ARG A 47 -4.93 26.99 7.56
C ARG A 47 -6.33 26.53 7.95
N LYS A 48 -7.34 26.73 7.09
CA LYS A 48 -8.72 26.31 7.39
C LYS A 48 -8.89 24.80 7.34
N ARG A 49 -8.16 24.12 6.46
CA ARG A 49 -8.20 22.66 6.29
C ARG A 49 -6.99 21.95 6.92
N PHE A 50 -6.14 22.68 7.61
CA PHE A 50 -4.93 22.15 8.21
C PHE A 50 -5.22 21.18 9.37
N ILE A 51 -4.71 19.95 9.28
CA ILE A 51 -4.82 18.90 10.30
C ILE A 51 -3.40 18.51 10.75
N PRO A 52 -2.89 19.02 11.88
CA PRO A 52 -1.51 18.76 12.32
C PRO A 52 -1.17 17.27 12.44
N LYS A 53 -2.12 16.47 12.91
CA LYS A 53 -1.95 15.01 13.09
C LYS A 53 -1.78 14.24 11.76
N SER A 54 -2.05 14.87 10.60
CA SER A 54 -1.84 14.23 9.30
C SER A 54 -0.37 14.20 8.88
N ILE A 55 0.46 15.14 9.32
CA ILE A 55 1.88 15.21 8.94
C ILE A 55 2.66 13.96 9.37
N PRO A 56 2.62 13.53 10.64
CA PRO A 56 3.25 12.26 11.03
C PRO A 56 2.76 11.07 10.19
N LYS A 57 1.46 11.01 9.88
CA LYS A 57 0.88 9.92 9.09
C LYS A 57 1.30 9.95 7.62
N ILE A 58 1.50 11.14 7.03
CA ILE A 58 2.08 11.30 5.69
C ILE A 58 3.49 10.71 5.67
N LYS A 59 4.33 11.08 6.64
CA LYS A 59 5.71 10.61 6.77
C LYS A 59 5.77 9.10 7.01
N GLU A 60 4.97 8.60 7.95
CA GLU A 60 4.85 7.17 8.25
C GLU A 60 4.45 6.36 7.00
N SER A 61 3.47 6.85 6.21
CA SER A 61 3.05 6.20 4.96
C SER A 61 4.16 6.09 3.93
N LEU A 62 5.04 7.10 3.83
CA LEU A 62 6.19 7.04 2.93
C LEU A 62 7.27 6.09 3.45
N LEU A 63 7.63 6.21 4.73
CA LEU A 63 8.72 5.46 5.34
C LEU A 63 8.45 3.96 5.39
N ILE A 64 7.21 3.55 5.70
CA ILE A 64 6.82 2.13 5.74
C ILE A 64 6.94 1.46 4.36
N LEU A 65 6.77 2.23 3.27
CA LEU A 65 6.95 1.78 1.90
C LEU A 65 8.39 1.91 1.39
N GLY A 66 9.33 2.39 2.21
CA GLY A 66 10.71 2.63 1.80
C GLY A 66 10.93 3.88 0.95
N LEU A 67 9.95 4.77 0.84
CA LEU A 67 10.00 6.00 0.03
C LEU A 67 10.66 7.15 0.80
N LYS A 68 11.91 7.00 1.18
CA LYS A 68 12.66 8.00 1.93
C LYS A 68 13.03 9.18 1.03
N TRP A 69 12.68 10.39 1.47
CA TRP A 69 13.04 11.64 0.79
C TRP A 69 14.47 12.08 1.12
N ASP A 70 15.01 12.95 0.28
CA ASP A 70 16.37 13.47 0.41
C ASP A 70 16.33 14.83 1.14
N GLY A 71 17.21 15.00 2.14
CA GLY A 71 17.30 16.21 2.95
C GLY A 71 16.20 16.34 4.01
N GLU A 72 15.96 17.56 4.44
CA GLU A 72 14.93 17.88 5.43
C GLU A 72 13.57 18.11 4.77
N GLU A 73 12.49 17.94 5.55
CA GLU A 73 11.17 18.29 5.08
C GLU A 73 11.01 19.81 4.97
N ILE A 74 10.40 20.26 3.89
CA ILE A 74 10.15 21.67 3.64
C ILE A 74 8.69 21.98 3.98
N TYR A 75 8.48 23.04 4.75
CA TYR A 75 7.15 23.51 5.14
C TYR A 75 6.89 24.87 4.50
N GLN A 76 5.80 25.00 3.73
CA GLN A 76 5.46 26.27 3.08
C GLN A 76 5.17 27.39 4.09
N SER A 77 4.55 27.08 5.22
CA SER A 77 4.30 28.06 6.29
C SER A 77 5.57 28.71 6.87
N LYS A 78 6.73 28.05 6.73
CA LYS A 78 8.03 28.60 7.17
C LYS A 78 8.73 29.46 6.12
N ARG A 79 8.14 29.63 4.95
CA ARG A 79 8.73 30.32 3.79
C ARG A 79 8.00 31.61 3.40
N LEU A 80 7.21 32.18 4.30
CA LEU A 80 6.36 33.34 4.00
C LEU A 80 7.16 34.54 3.49
N ASN A 81 8.37 34.80 4.03
CA ASN A 81 9.24 35.87 3.57
C ASN A 81 9.63 35.71 2.10
N LEU A 82 9.95 34.48 1.68
CA LEU A 82 10.28 34.17 0.30
C LEU A 82 9.11 34.51 -0.64
N TYR A 83 7.88 34.12 -0.27
CA TYR A 83 6.71 34.44 -1.07
C TYR A 83 6.43 35.95 -1.12
N GLN A 84 6.69 36.67 -0.02
CA GLN A 84 6.56 38.11 0.01
C GLN A 84 7.58 38.79 -0.93
N GLU A 85 8.84 38.36 -0.92
CA GLU A 85 9.86 38.84 -1.85
C GLU A 85 9.43 38.67 -3.32
N HIS A 86 8.89 37.50 -3.66
CA HIS A 86 8.41 37.23 -5.01
C HIS A 86 7.12 38.02 -5.36
N LEU A 87 6.27 38.26 -4.40
CA LEU A 87 5.13 39.19 -4.59
C LEU A 87 5.60 40.60 -4.95
N GLU A 88 6.63 41.11 -4.26
CA GLU A 88 7.17 42.45 -4.57
C GLU A 88 7.76 42.54 -5.98
N ILE A 89 8.35 41.46 -6.50
CA ILE A 89 8.80 41.39 -7.91
C ILE A 89 7.62 41.58 -8.87
N LEU A 90 6.51 40.86 -8.63
CA LEU A 90 5.30 41.01 -9.48
C LEU A 90 4.64 42.34 -9.37
N LYS A 91 4.65 43.00 -8.18
CA LYS A 91 4.18 44.35 -7.98
C LYS A 91 4.99 45.37 -8.78
N LYS A 92 6.33 45.29 -8.71
CA LYS A 92 7.24 46.16 -9.50
C LYS A 92 7.00 46.02 -11.00
N LYS A 93 6.64 44.82 -11.48
CA LYS A 93 6.26 44.56 -12.87
C LYS A 93 4.82 45.00 -13.20
N GLN A 94 4.06 45.53 -12.23
CA GLN A 94 2.65 45.96 -12.38
C GLN A 94 1.70 44.83 -12.82
N LEU A 95 2.07 43.57 -12.54
CA LEU A 95 1.32 42.35 -12.89
C LEU A 95 0.31 41.96 -11.80
N THR A 96 0.18 42.72 -10.75
CA THR A 96 -0.71 42.44 -9.63
C THR A 96 -1.52 43.67 -9.22
N TYR A 97 -2.61 43.45 -8.50
CA TYR A 97 -3.39 44.51 -7.82
C TYR A 97 -3.93 43.98 -6.50
N ASN A 98 -4.22 44.91 -5.58
CA ASN A 98 -4.86 44.58 -4.31
C ASN A 98 -6.36 44.80 -4.41
N LYS A 99 -7.14 43.80 -3.92
CA LYS A 99 -8.59 43.94 -3.76
C LYS A 99 -8.95 43.28 -2.44
N GLU A 100 -9.58 44.09 -1.55
CA GLU A 100 -10.04 43.60 -0.23
C GLU A 100 -8.94 42.92 0.61
N GLY A 101 -7.71 43.45 0.52
CA GLY A 101 -6.56 42.94 1.24
C GLY A 101 -5.87 41.74 0.57
N ALA A 102 -6.48 41.14 -0.44
CA ALA A 102 -5.86 40.04 -1.20
C ALA A 102 -5.13 40.55 -2.46
N TRP A 103 -4.01 39.93 -2.80
CA TRP A 103 -3.26 40.22 -4.01
C TRP A 103 -3.65 39.30 -5.14
N TYR A 104 -4.08 39.88 -6.25
CA TYR A 104 -4.47 39.18 -7.48
C TYR A 104 -3.38 39.32 -8.53
N PHE A 105 -3.17 38.22 -9.28
CA PHE A 105 -2.38 38.23 -10.51
C PHE A 105 -3.28 38.64 -11.69
N LYS A 106 -2.83 39.62 -12.49
CA LYS A 106 -3.53 40.07 -13.70
C LYS A 106 -3.25 39.13 -14.85
N VAL A 107 -4.29 38.58 -15.45
CA VAL A 107 -4.18 37.70 -16.61
C VAL A 107 -4.33 38.48 -17.90
N GLU A 108 -3.27 38.53 -18.71
CA GLU A 108 -3.32 39.10 -20.03
C GLU A 108 -4.19 38.24 -20.95
N LYS A 109 -5.22 38.81 -21.55
CA LYS A 109 -6.16 38.11 -22.43
C LYS A 109 -5.58 37.91 -23.83
N SER A 110 -6.25 37.08 -24.63
CA SER A 110 -5.91 36.78 -26.04
C SER A 110 -4.50 36.16 -26.22
N LYS A 111 -4.02 35.45 -25.22
CA LYS A 111 -2.76 34.68 -25.27
C LYS A 111 -3.03 33.19 -25.38
N LYS A 112 -2.28 32.54 -26.23
CA LYS A 112 -2.22 31.05 -26.27
C LYS A 112 -1.20 30.59 -25.26
N ILE A 113 -1.63 29.69 -24.35
CA ILE A 113 -0.80 29.06 -23.34
C ILE A 113 -0.64 27.58 -23.75
N SER A 114 0.59 27.18 -24.03
CA SER A 114 0.87 25.83 -24.52
C SER A 114 2.02 25.21 -23.76
N TRP A 115 1.92 23.90 -23.50
CA TRP A 115 3.03 23.12 -22.96
C TRP A 115 3.00 21.70 -23.49
N GLN A 116 4.13 21.02 -23.37
CA GLN A 116 4.26 19.61 -23.65
C GLN A 116 4.12 18.85 -22.32
N ASP A 117 3.02 18.13 -22.13
CA ASP A 117 2.90 17.16 -21.05
C ASP A 117 3.57 15.86 -21.47
N LEU A 118 4.41 15.29 -20.59
CA LEU A 118 5.18 14.09 -20.97
C LEU A 118 4.31 12.84 -21.10
N LEU A 119 3.10 12.84 -20.51
CA LEU A 119 2.16 11.73 -20.65
C LEU A 119 1.07 12.00 -21.69
N HIS A 120 0.44 13.20 -21.64
CA HIS A 120 -0.70 13.53 -22.49
C HIS A 120 -0.31 14.15 -23.84
N GLY A 121 0.94 14.58 -24.01
CA GLY A 121 1.39 15.26 -25.23
C GLY A 121 1.13 16.77 -25.19
N PRO A 122 0.98 17.43 -26.38
CA PRO A 122 0.79 18.87 -26.43
C PRO A 122 -0.60 19.27 -25.90
N ILE A 123 -0.63 20.21 -24.95
CA ILE A 123 -1.86 20.78 -24.36
C ILE A 123 -1.88 22.27 -24.63
N ASN A 124 -3.05 22.78 -25.02
CA ASN A 124 -3.26 24.18 -25.37
C ASN A 124 -4.46 24.76 -24.60
N PHE A 125 -4.31 25.98 -24.08
CA PHE A 125 -5.36 26.76 -23.44
C PHE A 125 -5.36 28.18 -24.01
N SER A 126 -6.54 28.85 -23.97
CA SER A 126 -6.62 30.31 -24.15
C SER A 126 -6.59 31.01 -22.79
N SER A 127 -5.85 32.11 -22.69
CA SER A 127 -5.90 32.94 -21.48
C SER A 127 -7.28 33.61 -21.28
N ASP A 128 -8.14 33.62 -22.30
CA ASP A 128 -9.47 34.22 -22.21
C ASP A 128 -10.39 33.51 -21.21
N VAL A 129 -10.18 32.22 -21.03
CA VAL A 129 -10.94 31.41 -20.06
C VAL A 129 -10.35 31.46 -18.64
N ILE A 130 -9.24 32.15 -18.42
CA ILE A 130 -8.58 32.27 -17.12
C ILE A 130 -8.86 33.67 -16.57
N GLU A 131 -9.55 33.73 -15.45
CA GLU A 131 -9.77 35.00 -14.72
C GLU A 131 -8.52 35.37 -13.93
N ASP A 132 -8.44 36.68 -13.54
CA ASP A 132 -7.46 37.09 -12.54
C ASP A 132 -7.63 36.25 -11.27
N PHE A 133 -6.53 35.85 -10.69
CA PHE A 133 -6.59 34.93 -9.56
C PHE A 133 -5.75 35.36 -8.36
N VAL A 134 -6.24 35.06 -7.18
CA VAL A 134 -5.54 35.36 -5.94
C VAL A 134 -4.23 34.60 -5.87
N ILE A 135 -3.14 35.31 -5.58
CA ILE A 135 -1.80 34.75 -5.35
C ILE A 135 -1.42 34.85 -3.87
N VAL A 136 -1.80 35.94 -3.18
CA VAL A 136 -1.65 36.06 -1.72
C VAL A 136 -2.99 36.47 -1.14
N LYS A 137 -3.45 35.74 -0.14
CA LYS A 137 -4.72 35.97 0.55
C LYS A 137 -4.64 37.16 1.48
N SER A 138 -5.79 37.66 1.93
CA SER A 138 -5.88 38.80 2.87
C SER A 138 -5.23 38.53 4.22
N ASP A 139 -5.05 37.24 4.60
CA ASP A 139 -4.34 36.82 5.80
C ASP A 139 -2.80 36.76 5.61
N GLY A 140 -2.28 37.17 4.44
CA GLY A 140 -0.87 37.20 4.11
C GLY A 140 -0.30 35.84 3.63
N PHE A 141 -1.07 34.76 3.66
CA PHE A 141 -0.62 33.46 3.17
C PHE A 141 -0.75 33.38 1.64
N PRO A 142 0.24 32.75 0.96
CA PRO A 142 0.13 32.51 -0.48
C PRO A 142 -0.96 31.47 -0.77
N THR A 143 -1.51 31.56 -1.98
CA THR A 143 -2.33 30.47 -2.51
C THR A 143 -1.45 29.35 -3.03
N TYR A 144 -2.04 28.16 -3.22
CA TYR A 144 -1.37 26.99 -3.78
C TYR A 144 -0.62 27.32 -5.09
N HIS A 145 -1.29 27.99 -6.03
CA HIS A 145 -0.71 28.29 -7.34
C HIS A 145 0.58 29.11 -7.24
N PHE A 146 0.60 30.09 -6.37
CA PHE A 146 1.76 30.97 -6.20
C PHE A 146 2.87 30.27 -5.42
N ALA A 147 2.57 29.70 -4.26
CA ALA A 147 3.56 29.04 -3.43
C ALA A 147 4.23 27.86 -4.15
N SER A 148 3.44 27.04 -4.87
CA SER A 148 3.97 25.89 -5.59
C SER A 148 4.94 26.30 -6.71
N VAL A 149 4.64 27.37 -7.46
CA VAL A 149 5.51 27.87 -8.53
C VAL A 149 6.81 28.43 -7.97
N VAL A 150 6.74 29.28 -6.92
CA VAL A 150 7.91 29.85 -6.27
C VAL A 150 8.79 28.72 -5.72
N ASP A 151 8.21 27.79 -4.98
CA ASP A 151 8.96 26.69 -4.39
C ASP A 151 9.56 25.74 -5.43
N ASP A 152 8.81 25.39 -6.49
CA ASP A 152 9.32 24.53 -7.55
C ASP A 152 10.53 25.17 -8.25
N HIS A 153 10.53 26.52 -8.40
CA HIS A 153 11.68 27.25 -8.92
C HIS A 153 12.87 27.25 -7.97
N GLU A 154 12.65 27.66 -6.71
CA GLU A 154 13.71 27.79 -5.71
C GLU A 154 14.36 26.44 -5.33
N MET A 155 13.58 25.37 -5.40
CA MET A 155 14.07 24.00 -5.20
C MET A 155 14.62 23.38 -6.48
N GLN A 156 14.65 24.11 -7.60
CA GLN A 156 15.11 23.64 -8.91
C GLN A 156 14.39 22.36 -9.37
N VAL A 157 13.10 22.24 -9.11
CA VAL A 157 12.29 21.10 -9.51
C VAL A 157 12.30 21.01 -11.03
N SER A 158 12.81 19.91 -11.55
CA SER A 158 12.93 19.65 -12.99
C SER A 158 11.67 19.01 -13.60
N HIS A 159 10.96 18.23 -12.79
CA HIS A 159 9.75 17.50 -13.21
C HIS A 159 8.67 17.61 -12.15
N VAL A 160 7.49 18.05 -12.56
CA VAL A 160 6.28 18.14 -11.73
C VAL A 160 5.37 16.99 -12.13
N MET A 161 5.40 15.90 -11.35
CA MET A 161 4.50 14.77 -11.52
C MET A 161 3.39 14.82 -10.47
N ARG A 162 2.12 14.85 -10.93
CA ARG A 162 0.92 15.04 -10.08
C ARG A 162 -0.32 14.45 -10.75
N GLY A 163 -1.47 14.46 -10.08
CA GLY A 163 -2.73 14.00 -10.67
C GLY A 163 -3.23 14.90 -11.82
N ASP A 164 -3.96 14.31 -12.76
CA ASP A 164 -4.47 15.02 -13.96
C ASP A 164 -5.58 16.04 -13.66
N GLU A 165 -6.18 16.00 -12.47
CA GLU A 165 -7.07 17.04 -11.97
C GLU A 165 -6.42 18.44 -11.94
N TRP A 166 -5.09 18.50 -11.99
CA TRP A 166 -4.31 19.74 -12.01
C TRP A 166 -4.02 20.25 -13.42
N ILE A 167 -4.39 19.56 -14.49
CA ILE A 167 -4.19 20.00 -15.88
C ILE A 167 -4.82 21.37 -16.09
N SER A 168 -6.06 21.57 -15.65
CA SER A 168 -6.78 22.82 -15.79
C SER A 168 -6.16 23.99 -15.01
N SER A 169 -5.35 23.72 -14.00
CA SER A 169 -4.63 24.72 -13.20
C SER A 169 -3.22 25.03 -13.73
N THR A 170 -2.66 24.17 -14.58
CA THR A 170 -1.31 24.32 -15.15
C THR A 170 -1.12 25.63 -15.89
N PRO A 171 -2.11 26.16 -16.65
CA PRO A 171 -1.98 27.46 -17.28
C PRO A 171 -1.67 28.61 -16.33
N LYS A 172 -2.27 28.62 -15.10
CA LYS A 172 -1.96 29.62 -14.07
C LYS A 172 -0.50 29.55 -13.62
N HIS A 173 0.05 28.34 -13.49
CA HIS A 173 1.45 28.15 -13.15
C HIS A 173 2.36 28.67 -14.27
N LEU A 174 2.04 28.34 -15.55
CA LEU A 174 2.82 28.81 -16.69
C LEU A 174 2.83 30.33 -16.83
N LEU A 175 1.68 31.00 -16.56
CA LEU A 175 1.62 32.46 -16.52
C LEU A 175 2.52 33.03 -15.41
N LEU A 176 2.60 32.43 -14.25
CA LEU A 176 3.50 32.87 -13.18
C LEU A 176 4.97 32.63 -13.56
N TYR A 177 5.33 31.46 -14.12
CA TYR A 177 6.68 31.23 -14.66
C TYR A 177 7.07 32.28 -15.69
N GLN A 178 6.16 32.60 -16.61
CA GLN A 178 6.38 33.63 -17.62
C GLN A 178 6.57 35.00 -16.97
N ALA A 179 5.72 35.38 -15.99
CA ALA A 179 5.78 36.67 -15.29
C ALA A 179 7.12 36.86 -14.56
N PHE A 180 7.69 35.78 -14.02
CA PHE A 180 9.01 35.81 -13.41
C PHE A 180 10.16 35.68 -14.41
N SER A 181 9.89 35.38 -15.68
CA SER A 181 10.90 35.06 -16.72
C SER A 181 11.68 33.80 -16.38
N TRP A 182 11.02 32.81 -15.76
CA TRP A 182 11.58 31.51 -15.44
C TRP A 182 11.19 30.45 -16.46
N ASN A 183 12.07 29.46 -16.64
CA ASN A 183 11.74 28.25 -17.38
C ASN A 183 10.87 27.32 -16.53
N PRO A 184 9.71 26.86 -17.00
CA PRO A 184 8.89 25.94 -16.26
C PRO A 184 9.52 24.53 -16.23
N PRO A 185 9.22 23.72 -15.19
CA PRO A 185 9.58 22.31 -15.15
C PRO A 185 8.82 21.53 -16.22
N LYS A 186 9.24 20.31 -16.49
CA LYS A 186 8.46 19.35 -17.29
C LYS A 186 7.28 18.85 -16.49
N PHE A 187 6.10 18.85 -17.09
CA PHE A 187 4.87 18.38 -16.44
C PHE A 187 4.52 16.96 -16.85
N ILE A 188 4.05 16.17 -15.87
CA ILE A 188 3.55 14.81 -16.02
C ILE A 188 2.27 14.71 -15.21
N HIS A 189 1.13 14.60 -15.88
CA HIS A 189 -0.16 14.48 -15.22
C HIS A 189 -0.63 13.02 -15.25
N LEU A 190 -0.77 12.42 -14.07
CA LEU A 190 -1.12 11.01 -13.91
C LEU A 190 -2.64 10.83 -13.86
N PRO A 191 -3.23 9.89 -14.61
CA PRO A 191 -4.65 9.61 -14.55
C PRO A 191 -5.06 9.09 -13.18
N PRO A 192 -6.31 9.32 -12.72
CA PRO A 192 -6.80 8.83 -11.45
C PRO A 192 -6.90 7.31 -11.44
N ILE A 193 -6.86 6.71 -10.26
CA ILE A 193 -7.22 5.30 -10.08
C ILE A 193 -8.75 5.20 -10.04
N LEU A 194 -9.31 4.27 -10.81
CA LEU A 194 -10.74 4.00 -10.85
C LEU A 194 -11.08 2.77 -10.01
N GLY A 195 -12.31 2.72 -9.53
CA GLY A 195 -12.92 1.52 -8.96
C GLY A 195 -13.34 0.52 -10.04
N PRO A 196 -13.82 -0.68 -9.64
CA PRO A 196 -14.34 -1.68 -10.56
C PRO A 196 -15.53 -1.17 -11.41
N ASP A 197 -16.26 -0.18 -10.89
CA ASP A 197 -17.38 0.49 -11.58
C ASP A 197 -16.92 1.57 -12.57
N LYS A 198 -15.62 1.68 -12.83
CA LYS A 198 -14.97 2.69 -13.68
C LYS A 198 -15.20 4.14 -13.24
N LYS A 199 -15.67 4.37 -12.02
CA LYS A 199 -15.74 5.69 -11.38
C LYS A 199 -14.49 5.95 -10.54
N LYS A 200 -14.27 7.21 -10.14
CA LYS A 200 -13.17 7.56 -9.24
C LYS A 200 -13.22 6.67 -8.00
N LEU A 201 -12.10 6.04 -7.67
CA LEU A 201 -11.97 5.11 -6.56
C LEU A 201 -12.48 5.75 -5.25
N SER A 202 -13.47 5.10 -4.61
CA SER A 202 -14.04 5.53 -3.34
C SER A 202 -13.41 4.79 -2.16
N LYS A 203 -13.56 5.31 -0.93
CA LYS A 203 -13.06 4.65 0.28
C LYS A 203 -13.56 3.20 0.42
N ARG A 204 -14.83 2.94 0.07
CA ARG A 204 -15.43 1.59 0.14
C ARG A 204 -14.85 0.61 -0.89
N GLN A 205 -14.27 1.13 -1.97
CA GLN A 205 -13.72 0.34 -3.07
C GLN A 205 -12.19 0.24 -3.03
N GLY A 206 -11.53 0.81 -2.00
CA GLY A 206 -10.09 0.72 -1.84
C GLY A 206 -9.32 2.05 -1.83
N ALA A 207 -10.00 3.23 -1.87
CA ALA A 207 -9.33 4.52 -1.67
C ALA A 207 -8.97 4.75 -0.18
N ARG A 208 -8.37 3.74 0.43
CA ARG A 208 -7.91 3.74 1.82
C ARG A 208 -6.48 4.27 1.90
N SER A 209 -6.04 4.58 3.09
CA SER A 209 -4.63 4.91 3.33
C SER A 209 -3.77 3.65 3.31
N VAL A 210 -2.47 3.82 3.02
CA VAL A 210 -1.50 2.72 3.13
C VAL A 210 -1.47 2.12 4.53
N LEU A 211 -1.59 2.97 5.57
CA LEU A 211 -1.56 2.53 6.97
C LEU A 211 -2.71 1.57 7.30
N GLU A 212 -3.92 1.85 6.78
CA GLU A 212 -5.05 0.93 6.94
C GLU A 212 -4.82 -0.43 6.26
N TYR A 213 -4.14 -0.45 5.09
CA TYR A 213 -3.75 -1.73 4.47
C TYR A 213 -2.71 -2.48 5.30
N ILE A 214 -1.74 -1.78 5.88
CA ILE A 214 -0.76 -2.39 6.78
C ILE A 214 -1.44 -2.95 8.03
N GLU A 215 -2.40 -2.21 8.60
CA GLU A 215 -3.23 -2.66 9.74
C GLU A 215 -4.06 -3.92 9.40
N ASP A 216 -4.49 -4.08 8.16
CA ASP A 216 -5.16 -5.30 7.66
C ASP A 216 -4.17 -6.44 7.32
N GLY A 217 -2.87 -6.26 7.56
CA GLY A 217 -1.86 -7.30 7.38
C GLY A 217 -1.28 -7.41 5.97
N TYR A 218 -1.48 -6.41 5.12
CA TYR A 218 -0.77 -6.34 3.84
C TYR A 218 0.69 -5.96 4.05
N LEU A 219 1.57 -6.54 3.24
CA LEU A 219 3.00 -6.28 3.28
C LEU A 219 3.34 -4.98 2.53
N PRO A 220 4.24 -4.14 3.07
CA PRO A 220 4.68 -2.93 2.37
C PRO A 220 5.19 -3.18 0.96
N GLU A 221 6.00 -4.23 0.76
CA GLU A 221 6.56 -4.61 -0.52
C GLU A 221 5.50 -5.05 -1.55
N ALA A 222 4.43 -5.70 -1.09
CA ALA A 222 3.30 -6.06 -1.94
C ALA A 222 2.53 -4.81 -2.40
N LEU A 223 2.31 -3.87 -1.48
CA LEU A 223 1.68 -2.59 -1.78
C LEU A 223 2.50 -1.75 -2.76
N VAL A 224 3.82 -1.65 -2.57
CA VAL A 224 4.73 -0.93 -3.47
C VAL A 224 4.66 -1.50 -4.87
N ASN A 225 4.79 -2.83 -5.01
CA ASN A 225 4.74 -3.49 -6.31
C ASN A 225 3.38 -3.30 -7.00
N PHE A 226 2.28 -3.51 -6.26
CA PHE A 226 0.94 -3.32 -6.77
C PHE A 226 0.70 -1.88 -7.24
N LEU A 227 1.08 -0.87 -6.42
CA LEU A 227 0.91 0.54 -6.75
C LEU A 227 1.77 0.96 -7.96
N ALA A 228 2.96 0.40 -8.12
CA ALA A 228 3.80 0.67 -9.28
C ALA A 228 3.12 0.23 -10.58
N LEU A 229 2.48 -0.94 -10.59
CA LEU A 229 1.77 -1.46 -11.76
C LEU A 229 0.39 -0.80 -12.01
N LEU A 230 -0.07 0.05 -11.09
CA LEU A 230 -1.27 0.87 -11.30
C LEU A 230 -0.95 2.13 -12.12
N GLY A 231 -0.66 1.95 -13.39
CA GLY A 231 -0.41 3.05 -14.34
C GLY A 231 1.01 3.11 -14.89
N TRP A 232 1.83 2.11 -14.60
CA TRP A 232 3.12 1.86 -15.25
C TRP A 232 3.22 0.40 -15.68
N SER A 233 3.86 0.11 -16.80
CA SER A 233 4.04 -1.23 -17.33
C SER A 233 5.53 -1.57 -17.46
N PRO A 234 6.00 -2.69 -16.89
CA PRO A 234 7.39 -3.14 -17.03
C PRO A 234 7.68 -3.61 -18.45
N LYS A 235 8.94 -3.89 -18.74
CA LYS A 235 9.34 -4.56 -19.99
C LYS A 235 9.08 -6.07 -19.85
N GLY A 236 8.27 -6.61 -20.74
CA GLY A 236 7.85 -8.02 -20.69
C GLY A 236 6.72 -8.26 -19.70
N ASP A 237 6.51 -9.54 -19.33
CA ASP A 237 5.34 -10.02 -18.58
C ASP A 237 5.58 -10.20 -17.08
N ARG A 238 6.75 -9.77 -16.60
CA ARG A 238 7.09 -9.85 -15.18
C ARG A 238 6.21 -8.92 -14.36
N GLU A 239 5.67 -9.42 -13.26
CA GLU A 239 4.80 -8.65 -12.36
C GLU A 239 5.38 -8.48 -10.94
N LEU A 240 6.29 -9.35 -10.50
CA LEU A 240 6.85 -9.33 -9.14
C LEU A 240 8.20 -8.64 -9.10
N PHE A 241 8.28 -7.50 -8.43
CA PHE A 241 9.46 -6.64 -8.32
C PHE A 241 9.71 -6.21 -6.89
N ILE A 242 10.92 -6.31 -6.40
CA ILE A 242 11.34 -5.57 -5.19
C ILE A 242 11.56 -4.10 -5.55
N LEU A 243 11.61 -3.23 -4.54
CA LEU A 243 11.73 -1.77 -4.75
C LEU A 243 12.95 -1.38 -5.59
N ASP A 244 14.10 -2.01 -5.37
CA ASP A 244 15.34 -1.73 -6.13
C ASP A 244 15.22 -2.12 -7.61
N GLU A 245 14.45 -3.16 -7.93
CA GLU A 245 14.17 -3.55 -9.31
C GLU A 245 13.22 -2.56 -9.97
N LEU A 246 12.18 -2.11 -9.25
CA LEU A 246 11.29 -1.05 -9.72
C LEU A 246 12.08 0.23 -10.01
N ILE A 247 13.02 0.62 -9.14
CA ILE A 247 13.88 1.78 -9.36
C ILE A 247 14.68 1.61 -10.67
N ARG A 248 15.29 0.46 -10.90
CA ARG A 248 16.10 0.21 -12.11
C ARG A 248 15.28 0.19 -13.40
N GLU A 249 14.06 -0.36 -13.36
CA GLU A 249 13.24 -0.56 -14.54
C GLU A 249 12.29 0.59 -14.85
N PHE A 250 12.05 1.48 -13.90
CA PHE A 250 11.10 2.57 -14.08
C PHE A 250 11.52 3.53 -15.20
N SER A 251 10.59 3.84 -16.10
CA SER A 251 10.78 4.85 -17.12
C SER A 251 9.46 5.57 -17.43
N LEU A 252 9.55 6.86 -17.79
CA LEU A 252 8.39 7.72 -18.05
C LEU A 252 7.62 7.32 -19.31
N ASP A 253 8.30 6.82 -20.34
CA ASP A 253 7.72 6.38 -21.59
C ASP A 253 6.81 5.14 -21.47
N ARG A 254 6.84 4.49 -20.30
CA ARG A 254 5.99 3.35 -19.95
C ARG A 254 4.85 3.68 -19.02
N LEU A 255 4.66 4.95 -18.69
CA LEU A 255 3.48 5.39 -18.00
C LEU A 255 2.25 5.25 -18.91
N ASN A 256 1.16 4.75 -18.34
CA ASN A 256 -0.09 4.54 -19.06
C ASN A 256 -0.96 5.80 -19.00
N LYS A 257 -1.46 6.23 -20.17
CA LYS A 257 -2.39 7.36 -20.28
C LYS A 257 -3.80 7.05 -19.75
N ASN A 258 -4.17 5.77 -19.77
CA ASN A 258 -5.48 5.34 -19.31
C ASN A 258 -5.51 5.18 -17.79
N SER A 259 -6.64 5.54 -17.21
CA SER A 259 -6.89 5.37 -15.78
C SER A 259 -6.86 3.88 -15.39
N PRO A 260 -5.96 3.46 -14.49
CA PRO A 260 -5.92 2.08 -14.04
C PRO A 260 -7.10 1.76 -13.13
N ILE A 261 -7.58 0.52 -13.19
CA ILE A 261 -8.67 0.02 -12.32
C ILE A 261 -8.04 -0.66 -11.10
N PHE A 262 -8.45 -0.25 -9.91
CA PHE A 262 -8.09 -0.92 -8.67
C PHE A 262 -8.75 -2.29 -8.59
N ASN A 263 -7.93 -3.34 -8.40
CA ASN A 263 -8.41 -4.71 -8.25
C ASN A 263 -7.85 -5.29 -6.95
N ILE A 264 -8.73 -5.51 -5.96
CA ILE A 264 -8.35 -6.06 -4.64
C ILE A 264 -7.87 -7.52 -4.76
N GLU A 265 -8.45 -8.31 -5.66
CA GLU A 265 -8.02 -9.69 -5.89
C GLU A 265 -6.56 -9.75 -6.38
N LYS A 266 -6.18 -8.79 -7.24
CA LYS A 266 -4.79 -8.67 -7.70
C LYS A 266 -3.86 -8.25 -6.57
N LEU A 267 -4.26 -7.33 -5.69
CA LEU A 267 -3.49 -6.98 -4.49
C LEU A 267 -3.33 -8.18 -3.55
N ASN A 268 -4.40 -8.94 -3.32
CA ASN A 268 -4.39 -10.17 -2.53
C ASN A 268 -3.40 -11.19 -3.11
N TRP A 269 -3.42 -11.36 -4.43
CA TRP A 269 -2.47 -12.23 -5.12
C TRP A 269 -1.02 -11.78 -4.92
N PHE A 270 -0.72 -10.48 -5.05
CA PHE A 270 0.61 -9.93 -4.77
C PHE A 270 1.01 -10.24 -3.33
N ASN A 271 0.15 -9.92 -2.37
CA ASN A 271 0.46 -10.10 -0.96
C ASN A 271 0.78 -11.57 -0.63
N LYS A 272 -0.07 -12.49 -1.12
CA LYS A 272 0.17 -13.93 -0.99
C LYS A 272 1.51 -14.36 -1.58
N LYS A 273 1.88 -13.85 -2.78
CA LYS A 273 3.16 -14.16 -3.42
C LYS A 273 4.36 -13.66 -2.62
N TYR A 274 4.25 -12.51 -1.95
CA TYR A 274 5.30 -12.01 -1.07
C TYR A 274 5.38 -12.77 0.25
N LEU A 275 4.24 -13.13 0.86
CA LEU A 275 4.21 -13.98 2.05
C LEU A 275 4.94 -15.32 1.82
N GLN A 276 4.74 -15.93 0.65
CA GLN A 276 5.38 -17.19 0.26
C GLN A 276 6.89 -17.10 0.04
N LYS A 277 7.45 -15.89 -0.14
CA LYS A 277 8.90 -15.68 -0.31
C LYS A 277 9.68 -15.64 1.00
N TYR A 278 9.00 -15.42 2.13
CA TYR A 278 9.69 -15.40 3.41
C TYR A 278 10.13 -16.78 3.87
N THR A 279 11.29 -16.83 4.49
CA THR A 279 11.68 -17.98 5.31
C THR A 279 10.74 -18.11 6.50
N SER A 280 10.66 -19.31 7.09
CA SER A 280 9.82 -19.54 8.27
C SER A 280 10.15 -18.56 9.41
N ASP A 281 11.44 -18.26 9.63
CA ASP A 281 11.90 -17.37 10.70
C ASP A 281 11.53 -15.90 10.44
N GLU A 282 11.56 -15.46 9.21
CA GLU A 282 11.09 -14.11 8.83
C GLU A 282 9.58 -13.99 8.97
N LEU A 283 8.85 -15.00 8.52
CA LEU A 283 7.40 -15.03 8.57
C LEU A 283 6.88 -14.99 10.00
N ILE A 284 7.43 -15.81 10.92
CA ILE A 284 7.00 -15.82 12.32
C ILE A 284 7.25 -14.50 13.02
N LYS A 285 8.34 -13.78 12.71
CA LYS A 285 8.59 -12.43 13.25
C LYS A 285 7.49 -11.46 12.84
N LYS A 286 7.05 -11.51 11.56
CA LYS A 286 5.96 -10.68 11.07
C LYS A 286 4.62 -11.10 11.70
N ILE A 287 4.31 -12.39 11.76
CA ILE A 287 3.10 -12.93 12.37
C ILE A 287 3.00 -12.53 13.84
N ARG A 288 4.08 -12.58 14.63
CA ARG A 288 4.08 -12.17 16.05
C ARG A 288 3.66 -10.74 16.28
N ASN A 289 3.95 -9.84 15.36
CA ASN A 289 3.53 -8.44 15.47
C ASN A 289 2.01 -8.27 15.26
N PHE A 290 1.40 -9.17 14.51
CA PHE A 290 -0.01 -9.14 14.14
C PHE A 290 -0.89 -10.00 15.05
N SER A 291 -0.47 -11.22 15.28
CA SER A 291 -1.27 -12.27 15.91
C SER A 291 -1.18 -12.22 17.43
N LYS A 292 -2.33 -12.33 18.10
CA LYS A 292 -2.39 -12.56 19.56
C LYS A 292 -2.04 -14.01 19.88
N LEU A 293 -2.50 -14.97 19.08
CA LEU A 293 -2.24 -16.40 19.29
C LEU A 293 -0.75 -16.71 19.16
N ALA A 294 -0.07 -16.14 18.17
CA ALA A 294 1.36 -16.35 17.96
C ALA A 294 2.23 -15.91 19.16
N LYS A 295 1.74 -14.98 20.00
CA LYS A 295 2.46 -14.52 21.19
C LYS A 295 2.40 -15.52 22.36
N THR A 296 1.51 -16.50 22.31
CA THR A 296 1.30 -17.48 23.40
C THR A 296 2.18 -18.73 23.29
N VAL A 297 2.86 -18.92 22.16
CA VAL A 297 3.68 -20.11 21.89
C VAL A 297 5.14 -19.74 21.60
N ASN A 298 6.05 -20.72 21.79
CA ASN A 298 7.45 -20.55 21.43
C ASN A 298 7.69 -20.57 19.90
N ASP A 299 8.88 -20.17 19.48
CA ASP A 299 9.21 -20.06 18.05
C ASP A 299 9.18 -21.40 17.33
N GLN A 300 9.64 -22.48 17.96
CA GLN A 300 9.65 -23.82 17.34
C GLN A 300 8.23 -24.29 17.01
N HIS A 301 7.28 -24.07 17.91
CA HIS A 301 5.88 -24.42 17.70
C HIS A 301 5.25 -23.51 16.62
N LEU A 302 5.53 -22.21 16.68
CA LEU A 302 5.04 -21.25 15.70
C LEU A 302 5.56 -21.53 14.29
N VAL A 303 6.81 -21.95 14.14
CA VAL A 303 7.38 -22.39 12.84
C VAL A 303 6.60 -23.56 12.27
N LYS A 304 6.29 -24.58 13.08
CA LYS A 304 5.50 -25.74 12.62
C LYS A 304 4.11 -25.30 12.14
N ILE A 305 3.42 -24.46 12.90
CA ILE A 305 2.09 -23.94 12.52
C ILE A 305 2.20 -23.10 11.24
N SER A 306 3.15 -22.15 11.19
CA SER A 306 3.28 -21.24 10.05
C SER A 306 3.52 -21.96 8.73
N ARG A 307 4.28 -23.05 8.72
CA ARG A 307 4.50 -23.90 7.53
C ARG A 307 3.20 -24.51 7.00
N LEU A 308 2.28 -24.88 7.89
CA LEU A 308 0.99 -25.47 7.50
C LEU A 308 -0.03 -24.47 6.99
N VAL A 309 0.05 -23.22 7.45
CA VAL A 309 -0.95 -22.20 7.14
C VAL A 309 -0.48 -21.18 6.10
N CYS A 310 0.82 -21.08 5.82
CA CYS A 310 1.41 -20.07 4.95
C CYS A 310 0.72 -19.98 3.58
N ASP A 311 0.48 -21.10 2.94
CA ASP A 311 -0.16 -21.15 1.62
C ASP A 311 -1.65 -20.72 1.63
N ARG A 312 -2.25 -20.65 2.81
CA ARG A 312 -3.64 -20.23 3.01
C ARG A 312 -3.76 -18.76 3.40
N LEU A 313 -2.66 -18.13 3.83
CA LEU A 313 -2.64 -16.71 4.20
C LEU A 313 -2.78 -15.83 2.94
N THR A 314 -3.70 -14.92 2.98
CA THR A 314 -3.79 -13.79 2.04
C THR A 314 -3.13 -12.56 2.64
N THR A 315 -3.37 -12.33 3.94
CA THR A 315 -2.73 -11.28 4.74
C THR A 315 -2.20 -11.85 6.06
N LEU A 316 -1.38 -11.09 6.78
CA LEU A 316 -0.91 -11.50 8.12
C LEU A 316 -2.06 -11.59 9.13
N ALA A 317 -3.13 -10.82 8.94
CA ALA A 317 -4.30 -10.84 9.81
C ALA A 317 -5.09 -12.16 9.73
N ASP A 318 -4.96 -12.92 8.63
CA ASP A 318 -5.64 -14.21 8.47
C ASP A 318 -5.09 -15.30 9.41
N PHE A 319 -3.88 -15.08 9.96
CA PHE A 319 -3.20 -16.10 10.75
C PHE A 319 -4.06 -16.57 11.94
N ASP A 320 -4.60 -15.65 12.74
CA ASP A 320 -5.37 -16.03 13.94
C ASP A 320 -6.61 -16.86 13.59
N SER A 321 -7.29 -16.54 12.50
CA SER A 321 -8.48 -17.29 12.06
C SER A 321 -8.13 -18.69 11.52
N ILE A 322 -7.06 -18.80 10.73
CA ILE A 322 -6.65 -20.06 10.10
C ILE A 322 -5.93 -20.98 11.10
N ALA A 323 -5.10 -20.39 11.97
CA ALA A 323 -4.29 -21.15 12.93
C ALA A 323 -5.03 -21.47 14.24
N SER A 324 -6.20 -20.85 14.52
CA SER A 324 -6.96 -21.05 15.77
C SER A 324 -7.17 -22.50 16.15
N ILE A 325 -7.33 -23.39 15.17
CA ILE A 325 -7.52 -24.84 15.36
C ILE A 325 -6.35 -25.54 16.09
N PHE A 326 -5.15 -24.96 16.06
CA PHE A 326 -3.99 -25.47 16.79
C PHE A 326 -3.93 -24.98 18.24
N PHE A 327 -4.66 -23.92 18.57
CA PHE A 327 -4.68 -23.30 19.91
C PHE A 327 -5.95 -23.64 20.68
N GLU A 328 -7.07 -23.68 19.97
CA GLU A 328 -8.39 -23.92 20.57
C GLU A 328 -9.13 -25.00 19.79
N LYS A 329 -10.03 -25.67 20.46
CA LYS A 329 -10.88 -26.67 19.84
C LYS A 329 -11.97 -25.98 18.99
N GLY A 330 -12.13 -26.41 17.74
CA GLY A 330 -13.16 -25.90 16.84
C GLY A 330 -14.58 -26.19 17.31
N LYS A 331 -15.57 -25.69 16.58
CA LYS A 331 -17.01 -25.74 16.94
C LYS A 331 -17.83 -26.75 16.14
N GLU A 332 -17.22 -27.47 15.19
CA GLU A 332 -17.95 -28.46 14.38
C GLU A 332 -18.42 -29.65 15.22
N LYS A 333 -19.52 -30.26 14.76
CA LYS A 333 -20.08 -31.44 15.43
C LYS A 333 -19.12 -32.62 15.29
N PRO A 334 -18.89 -33.37 16.38
CA PRO A 334 -18.07 -34.56 16.30
C PRO A 334 -18.75 -35.65 15.45
N PRO A 335 -17.95 -36.52 14.82
CA PRO A 335 -18.46 -37.74 14.13
C PRO A 335 -19.19 -38.70 15.06
N GLN A 336 -19.67 -39.81 14.51
CA GLN A 336 -20.25 -40.91 15.29
C GLN A 336 -19.25 -41.47 16.32
N LYS A 337 -19.71 -41.74 17.53
CA LYS A 337 -18.89 -42.16 18.67
C LYS A 337 -18.00 -43.38 18.36
N SER A 338 -18.55 -44.40 17.70
CA SER A 338 -17.80 -45.61 17.35
C SER A 338 -16.61 -45.35 16.39
N LYS A 339 -16.77 -44.39 15.47
CA LYS A 339 -15.69 -43.96 14.57
C LYS A 339 -14.57 -43.25 15.33
N ILE A 340 -14.94 -42.39 16.28
CA ILE A 340 -13.98 -41.65 17.12
C ILE A 340 -13.19 -42.61 18.03
N GLU A 341 -13.84 -43.61 18.61
CA GLU A 341 -13.22 -44.64 19.46
C GLU A 341 -12.17 -45.44 18.67
N ASN A 342 -12.45 -45.81 17.42
CA ASN A 342 -11.46 -46.45 16.53
C ASN A 342 -10.28 -45.53 16.23
N ALA A 343 -10.54 -44.25 15.93
CA ALA A 343 -9.50 -43.26 15.70
C ALA A 343 -8.61 -43.07 16.95
N ARG A 344 -9.19 -43.11 18.15
CA ARG A 344 -8.48 -43.01 19.44
C ARG A 344 -7.50 -44.18 19.63
N LYS A 345 -7.94 -45.43 19.37
CA LYS A 345 -7.08 -46.62 19.46
C LYS A 345 -5.90 -46.53 18.49
N ALA A 346 -6.14 -46.05 17.27
CA ALA A 346 -5.07 -45.84 16.30
C ALA A 346 -4.02 -44.83 16.78
N ILE A 347 -4.46 -43.71 17.36
CA ILE A 347 -3.55 -42.68 17.94
C ILE A 347 -2.76 -43.25 19.13
N GLU A 348 -3.37 -44.07 19.99
CA GLU A 348 -2.70 -44.69 21.15
C GLU A 348 -1.56 -45.63 20.71
N SER A 349 -1.71 -46.34 19.59
CA SER A 349 -0.72 -47.27 19.10
C SER A 349 0.56 -46.64 18.55
N ILE A 350 0.56 -45.31 18.27
CA ILE A 350 1.71 -44.57 17.76
C ILE A 350 2.76 -44.41 18.87
N ILE A 351 3.96 -44.95 18.69
CA ILE A 351 5.05 -44.89 19.67
C ILE A 351 5.85 -43.59 19.46
N THR A 352 6.32 -43.33 18.25
CA THR A 352 7.10 -42.14 17.89
C THR A 352 6.16 -41.07 17.36
N TRP A 353 6.22 -39.85 17.96
CA TRP A 353 5.30 -38.78 17.62
C TRP A 353 5.94 -37.73 16.67
N ASP A 354 6.02 -38.08 15.41
CA ASP A 354 6.42 -37.22 14.29
C ASP A 354 5.54 -37.50 13.08
N GLU A 355 5.59 -36.60 12.07
CA GLU A 355 4.74 -36.66 10.87
C GLU A 355 4.83 -38.01 10.15
N TYR A 356 6.06 -38.54 9.96
CA TYR A 356 6.29 -39.77 9.23
C TYR A 356 5.71 -40.99 9.98
N SER A 357 6.04 -41.13 11.25
CA SER A 357 5.58 -42.24 12.09
C SER A 357 4.06 -42.22 12.28
N ILE A 358 3.48 -41.01 12.47
CA ILE A 358 2.02 -40.82 12.51
C ILE A 358 1.38 -41.32 11.21
N GLY A 359 1.91 -40.90 10.06
CA GLY A 359 1.39 -41.28 8.75
C GLY A 359 1.45 -42.78 8.53
N GLN A 360 2.62 -43.40 8.78
CA GLN A 360 2.82 -44.83 8.60
C GLN A 360 1.86 -45.66 9.47
N VAL A 361 1.81 -45.42 10.78
CA VAL A 361 0.97 -46.18 11.70
C VAL A 361 -0.53 -46.01 11.37
N LEU A 362 -0.96 -44.80 11.04
CA LEU A 362 -2.37 -44.55 10.69
C LEU A 362 -2.75 -45.21 9.35
N ASP A 363 -1.90 -45.16 8.33
CA ASP A 363 -2.19 -45.81 7.05
C ASP A 363 -2.19 -47.36 7.18
N GLU A 364 -1.27 -47.95 7.98
CA GLU A 364 -1.29 -49.37 8.32
C GLU A 364 -2.56 -49.74 9.12
N TRP A 365 -2.98 -48.93 10.10
CA TRP A 365 -4.19 -49.17 10.86
C TRP A 365 -5.45 -49.13 9.97
N ILE A 366 -5.55 -48.17 9.07
CA ILE A 366 -6.65 -48.03 8.10
C ILE A 366 -6.72 -49.32 7.23
N ALA A 367 -5.59 -49.76 6.67
CA ALA A 367 -5.54 -50.93 5.81
C ALA A 367 -5.91 -52.22 6.57
N SER A 368 -5.35 -52.45 7.76
CA SER A 368 -5.55 -53.63 8.55
C SER A 368 -6.99 -53.80 9.09
N ASN A 369 -7.68 -52.68 9.28
CA ASN A 369 -9.07 -52.68 9.77
C ASN A 369 -10.11 -52.44 8.66
N HIS A 370 -9.69 -52.38 7.40
CA HIS A 370 -10.55 -52.21 6.23
C HIS A 370 -11.41 -50.91 6.27
N PHE A 371 -10.86 -49.83 6.86
CA PHE A 371 -11.54 -48.55 6.87
C PHE A 371 -11.38 -47.84 5.53
N GLU A 372 -12.40 -47.03 5.18
CA GLU A 372 -12.26 -46.10 4.07
C GLU A 372 -11.35 -44.92 4.50
N SER A 373 -10.25 -44.73 3.76
CA SER A 373 -9.16 -43.80 4.17
C SER A 373 -9.61 -42.35 4.34
N SER A 374 -10.46 -41.89 3.44
CA SER A 374 -10.94 -40.48 3.48
C SER A 374 -11.87 -40.26 4.68
N ASP A 375 -12.77 -41.22 4.97
CA ASP A 375 -13.70 -41.13 6.10
C ASP A 375 -12.96 -41.23 7.46
N PHE A 376 -11.96 -42.08 7.58
CA PHE A 376 -11.15 -42.19 8.79
C PHE A 376 -10.33 -40.94 9.04
N LYS A 377 -9.62 -40.43 8.02
CA LYS A 377 -8.85 -39.16 8.10
C LYS A 377 -9.75 -37.99 8.40
N ASN A 378 -10.95 -37.92 7.86
CA ASN A 378 -11.93 -36.89 8.17
C ASN A 378 -12.46 -37.00 9.61
N THR A 379 -12.69 -38.23 10.09
CA THR A 379 -13.04 -38.51 11.50
C THR A 379 -11.98 -37.94 12.46
N LEU A 380 -10.69 -38.15 12.18
CA LEU A 380 -9.60 -37.59 12.96
C LEU A 380 -9.60 -36.06 12.92
N ARG A 381 -9.73 -35.46 11.73
CA ARG A 381 -9.79 -33.98 11.59
C ARG A 381 -10.90 -33.37 12.43
N LEU A 382 -12.11 -33.88 12.30
CA LEU A 382 -13.28 -33.40 13.03
C LEU A 382 -13.16 -33.63 14.55
N SER A 383 -12.57 -34.76 14.96
CA SER A 383 -12.40 -35.06 16.38
C SER A 383 -11.34 -34.20 17.06
N VAL A 384 -10.23 -33.88 16.36
CA VAL A 384 -9.10 -33.16 16.95
C VAL A 384 -9.20 -31.65 16.70
N PHE A 385 -9.56 -31.23 15.50
CA PHE A 385 -9.53 -29.83 15.07
C PHE A 385 -10.92 -29.23 14.93
N ALA A 386 -11.98 -30.06 14.87
CA ALA A 386 -13.33 -29.65 14.45
C ALA A 386 -13.31 -28.82 13.15
N ASP A 387 -12.47 -29.26 12.21
CA ASP A 387 -12.25 -28.67 10.89
C ASP A 387 -11.82 -29.82 9.95
N ASN A 388 -12.32 -29.87 8.73
CA ASN A 388 -12.05 -30.94 7.77
C ASN A 388 -10.95 -30.57 6.74
N THR A 389 -10.35 -29.39 6.85
CA THR A 389 -9.42 -28.86 5.84
C THR A 389 -7.93 -29.10 6.10
N PRO A 390 -7.42 -29.19 7.37
CA PRO A 390 -5.98 -29.27 7.58
C PRO A 390 -5.37 -30.60 7.10
N PRO A 391 -4.10 -30.60 6.62
CA PRO A 391 -3.37 -31.80 6.31
C PRO A 391 -3.16 -32.61 7.59
N ILE A 392 -3.74 -33.82 7.68
CA ILE A 392 -3.95 -34.47 8.97
C ILE A 392 -2.66 -34.90 9.67
N TYR A 393 -1.71 -35.50 9.00
CA TYR A 393 -0.49 -36.03 9.64
C TYR A 393 0.42 -34.92 10.15
N GLN A 394 0.64 -33.89 9.29
CA GLN A 394 1.37 -32.68 9.66
C GLN A 394 0.72 -31.96 10.83
N SER A 395 -0.59 -31.84 10.80
CA SER A 395 -1.34 -31.12 11.82
C SER A 395 -1.35 -31.82 13.17
N LEU A 396 -1.43 -33.18 13.18
CA LEU A 396 -1.28 -33.96 14.41
C LEU A 396 0.13 -33.80 15.00
N ALA A 397 1.17 -33.78 14.18
CA ALA A 397 2.56 -33.63 14.61
C ALA A 397 2.89 -32.24 15.20
N VAL A 398 2.03 -31.25 14.98
CA VAL A 398 2.13 -29.91 15.62
C VAL A 398 1.70 -29.99 17.09
N LEU A 399 0.64 -30.75 17.40
CA LEU A 399 0.16 -30.96 18.75
C LEU A 399 0.97 -32.06 19.46
N SER A 400 0.97 -32.07 20.79
CA SER A 400 1.47 -33.22 21.54
C SER A 400 0.50 -34.40 21.42
N LYS A 401 1.02 -35.67 21.56
CA LYS A 401 0.17 -36.85 21.57
C LYS A 401 -0.91 -36.77 22.65
N GLU A 402 -0.55 -36.26 23.84
CA GLU A 402 -1.45 -36.05 24.96
C GLU A 402 -2.60 -35.07 24.60
N GLU A 403 -2.27 -33.95 23.99
CA GLU A 403 -3.28 -32.95 23.55
C GLU A 403 -4.24 -33.55 22.53
N VAL A 404 -3.72 -34.36 21.56
CA VAL A 404 -4.55 -35.04 20.56
C VAL A 404 -5.52 -36.02 21.24
N ILE A 405 -5.03 -36.82 22.19
CA ILE A 405 -5.88 -37.78 22.95
C ILE A 405 -6.95 -37.00 23.74
N ASN A 406 -6.58 -35.97 24.45
CA ASN A 406 -7.51 -35.15 25.22
C ASN A 406 -8.62 -34.56 24.33
N ARG A 407 -8.27 -34.07 23.13
CA ARG A 407 -9.25 -33.57 22.17
C ARG A 407 -10.20 -34.63 21.64
N ILE A 408 -9.67 -35.84 21.38
CA ILE A 408 -10.47 -37.00 20.96
C ILE A 408 -11.42 -37.43 22.09
N ASP A 409 -10.96 -37.51 23.33
CA ASP A 409 -11.78 -37.88 24.49
C ASP A 409 -12.94 -36.89 24.72
N ASP A 410 -12.68 -35.63 24.53
CA ASP A 410 -13.72 -34.61 24.56
C ASP A 410 -14.72 -34.74 23.39
N ALA A 411 -14.24 -35.14 22.21
CA ALA A 411 -15.15 -35.39 21.09
C ALA A 411 -16.05 -36.57 21.35
N ILE A 412 -15.52 -37.66 21.97
CA ILE A 412 -16.30 -38.84 22.42
C ILE A 412 -17.40 -38.45 23.40
N LYS A 413 -17.09 -37.58 24.39
CA LYS A 413 -18.09 -37.10 25.38
C LYS A 413 -19.22 -36.29 24.73
N LYS A 414 -18.95 -35.58 23.63
CA LYS A 414 -19.92 -34.75 22.89
C LYS A 414 -20.65 -35.52 21.78
N ALA A 415 -20.14 -36.63 21.34
CA ALA A 415 -20.76 -37.47 20.32
C ALA A 415 -22.00 -38.20 20.88
N LYS A 416 -23.07 -38.24 20.05
CA LYS A 416 -24.28 -39.01 20.35
C LYS A 416 -24.14 -40.47 19.97
#